data_138e8471b4cf3a094cbe5c9864eb814e
#
_entry.id   138e8471b4cf3a094cbe5c9864eb814e
#
_cell.length_a   1.000
_cell.length_b   1.000
_cell.length_c   1.000
_cell.angle_alpha   90.00
_cell.angle_beta   90.00
_cell.angle_gamma   90.00
#
_symmetry.space_group_name_H-M   'P 1'
#
loop_
_entity.id
_entity.type
_entity.pdbx_description
1 polymer ?
#
loop_
_entity_poly.entity_id
_entity_poly.type
_entity_poly.pdbx_seq_one_letter_code
_entity_poly.pdbx_strand_id
1 'polypeptide(L)'
;MTADTSDQALTLAIFKTLLGENKNWLDFASFMHHALYDSKNGYYTGNAHKFGSHGDFITAPEISGGSILELGGGSGILGCDILAELDRLECSVDEYLFFEPSPTLTQRQKERVAQFVPGIGDKVRWVSELPTNFKGIILANEVFDALPVHLLSCTDEGWKERGVAFQNESLVWKDSVITDERLCSVVNHLKIDGPYVTEVCLAANGLVDNLSESLDIGAVIAIDYGYEHQVYYHPDRRDGTLSCHYQHRVDSNPLDRPGLKDITAHVDFTRVANAAVDASLDVCGYVTQADFLVNCGITDLLQAIDPDRLEEYLPAVSAVQKLLSPGIMGDMFKVMALSRGINEPLVGFSRRDRRHVL
;
A
#
# COMPACT_ATOMS: atom_id res chain seq x y z
N MET A 1 -27.45 -11.70 -6.95
CA MET A 1 -28.11 -10.59 -6.21
C MET A 1 -28.44 -10.91 -4.74
N THR A 2 -28.54 -12.16 -4.30
CA THR A 2 -28.97 -12.52 -2.93
C THR A 2 -27.82 -12.68 -1.91
N ALA A 3 -26.59 -12.95 -2.32
CA ALA A 3 -25.43 -13.06 -1.40
C ALA A 3 -24.96 -11.68 -0.90
N ASP A 4 -24.91 -10.70 -1.78
CA ASP A 4 -24.44 -9.33 -1.51
C ASP A 4 -25.26 -8.60 -0.43
N THR A 5 -26.57 -8.83 -0.40
CA THR A 5 -27.46 -8.23 0.62
C THR A 5 -27.37 -8.88 2.00
N SER A 6 -27.05 -10.18 2.08
CA SER A 6 -26.85 -10.87 3.36
C SER A 6 -25.52 -10.47 4.03
N ASP A 7 -24.47 -10.33 3.25
CA ASP A 7 -23.16 -9.93 3.73
C ASP A 7 -23.15 -8.48 4.20
N GLN A 8 -23.82 -7.59 3.46
CA GLN A 8 -23.98 -6.21 3.88
C GLN A 8 -24.76 -6.08 5.20
N ALA A 9 -25.84 -6.84 5.38
CA ALA A 9 -26.64 -6.84 6.59
C ALA A 9 -25.84 -7.36 7.80
N LEU A 10 -25.01 -8.38 7.60
CA LEU A 10 -24.15 -8.93 8.65
C LEU A 10 -23.06 -7.94 9.07
N THR A 11 -22.39 -7.32 8.10
CA THR A 11 -21.36 -6.31 8.36
C THR A 11 -21.94 -5.10 9.09
N LEU A 12 -23.12 -4.63 8.68
CA LEU A 12 -23.81 -3.53 9.37
C LEU A 12 -24.16 -3.89 10.82
N ALA A 13 -24.56 -5.14 11.09
CA ALA A 13 -24.85 -5.62 12.44
C ALA A 13 -23.60 -5.62 13.34
N ILE A 14 -22.45 -5.96 12.80
CA ILE A 14 -21.15 -5.91 13.49
C ILE A 14 -20.83 -4.46 13.87
N PHE A 15 -20.89 -3.52 12.94
CA PHE A 15 -20.64 -2.11 13.22
C PHE A 15 -21.63 -1.54 14.23
N LYS A 16 -22.90 -1.95 14.19
CA LYS A 16 -23.90 -1.57 15.18
C LYS A 16 -23.52 -2.02 16.61
N THR A 17 -22.99 -3.22 16.75
CA THR A 17 -22.50 -3.76 18.01
C THR A 17 -21.29 -2.99 18.50
N LEU A 18 -20.25 -2.83 17.65
CA LEU A 18 -19.04 -2.09 17.98
C LEU A 18 -19.33 -0.64 18.39
N LEU A 19 -20.23 0.04 17.70
CA LEU A 19 -20.65 1.40 18.03
C LEU A 19 -21.43 1.46 19.35
N GLY A 20 -22.25 0.44 19.66
CA GLY A 20 -22.95 0.33 20.95
C GLY A 20 -21.97 0.23 22.13
N GLU A 21 -20.90 -0.52 21.98
CA GLU A 21 -19.84 -0.69 22.98
C GLU A 21 -19.01 0.59 23.16
N ASN A 22 -18.82 1.40 22.09
CA ASN A 22 -18.01 2.61 22.06
C ASN A 22 -18.83 3.92 22.18
N LYS A 23 -19.91 3.93 22.95
CA LYS A 23 -20.77 5.12 23.19
C LYS A 23 -21.28 5.79 21.90
N ASN A 24 -21.54 4.98 20.88
CA ASN A 24 -22.00 5.39 19.55
C ASN A 24 -21.03 6.38 18.84
N TRP A 25 -19.75 6.10 18.95
CA TRP A 25 -18.71 6.76 18.17
C TRP A 25 -17.50 5.83 18.01
N LEU A 26 -16.99 5.70 16.80
CA LEU A 26 -15.80 4.93 16.47
C LEU A 26 -14.93 5.81 15.56
N ASP A 27 -13.66 5.96 15.88
CA ASP A 27 -12.72 6.66 15.00
C ASP A 27 -12.62 5.98 13.64
N PHE A 28 -12.27 6.74 12.62
CA PHE A 28 -12.27 6.20 11.26
C PHE A 28 -11.19 5.13 11.04
N ALA A 29 -10.05 5.23 11.72
CA ALA A 29 -9.00 4.20 11.60
C ALA A 29 -9.50 2.84 12.12
N SER A 30 -10.19 2.81 13.26
CA SER A 30 -10.84 1.60 13.77
C SER A 30 -11.93 1.09 12.83
N PHE A 31 -12.76 1.99 12.28
CA PHE A 31 -13.77 1.62 11.28
C PHE A 31 -13.14 1.00 10.03
N MET A 32 -12.13 1.64 9.45
CA MET A 32 -11.41 1.17 8.27
C MET A 32 -10.73 -0.18 8.53
N HIS A 33 -10.10 -0.33 9.69
CA HIS A 33 -9.51 -1.61 10.10
C HIS A 33 -10.53 -2.75 10.09
N HIS A 34 -11.70 -2.56 10.69
CA HIS A 34 -12.75 -3.59 10.67
C HIS A 34 -13.31 -3.83 9.27
N ALA A 35 -13.51 -2.78 8.48
CA ALA A 35 -14.02 -2.90 7.10
C ALA A 35 -13.05 -3.66 6.19
N LEU A 36 -11.74 -3.53 6.38
CA LEU A 36 -10.72 -4.16 5.54
C LEU A 36 -10.24 -5.50 6.08
N TYR A 37 -10.03 -5.62 7.40
CA TYR A 37 -9.27 -6.70 8.03
C TYR A 37 -10.03 -7.54 9.05
N ASP A 38 -11.36 -7.32 9.27
CA ASP A 38 -12.13 -8.23 10.12
C ASP A 38 -12.04 -9.67 9.62
N SER A 39 -11.73 -10.61 10.52
CA SER A 39 -11.38 -12.00 10.17
C SER A 39 -12.45 -12.77 9.39
N LYS A 40 -13.72 -12.32 9.46
CA LYS A 40 -14.85 -12.99 8.80
C LYS A 40 -15.47 -12.16 7.68
N ASN A 41 -15.49 -10.84 7.82
CA ASN A 41 -16.28 -9.96 6.98
C ASN A 41 -15.48 -8.78 6.43
N GLY A 42 -14.16 -8.72 6.66
CA GLY A 42 -13.29 -7.69 6.12
C GLY A 42 -13.04 -7.88 4.62
N TYR A 43 -12.80 -6.78 3.93
CA TYR A 43 -12.56 -6.78 2.49
C TYR A 43 -11.43 -7.72 2.08
N TYR A 44 -10.30 -7.73 2.72
CA TYR A 44 -9.16 -8.60 2.39
C TYR A 44 -9.27 -10.01 2.93
N THR A 45 -10.09 -10.25 3.96
CA THR A 45 -10.22 -11.55 4.62
C THR A 45 -11.44 -12.33 4.19
N GLY A 46 -12.47 -11.66 3.64
CA GLY A 46 -13.70 -12.29 3.15
C GLY A 46 -13.52 -13.04 1.83
N ASN A 47 -14.50 -13.89 1.48
CA ASN A 47 -14.48 -14.78 0.31
C ASN A 47 -14.80 -14.11 -1.04
N ALA A 48 -14.77 -12.80 -1.17
CA ALA A 48 -15.15 -12.12 -2.42
C ALA A 48 -14.06 -12.20 -3.49
N HIS A 49 -14.48 -12.37 -4.75
CA HIS A 49 -13.60 -12.34 -5.92
C HIS A 49 -13.11 -10.91 -6.17
N LYS A 50 -11.83 -10.69 -5.86
CA LYS A 50 -11.20 -9.37 -5.95
C LYS A 50 -9.90 -9.53 -6.70
N PHE A 51 -9.76 -8.97 -7.89
CA PHE A 51 -8.50 -8.57 -8.50
C PHE A 51 -8.54 -8.57 -10.03
N GLY A 52 -8.13 -7.44 -10.60
CA GLY A 52 -7.70 -7.31 -11.99
C GLY A 52 -6.18 -7.46 -12.09
N SER A 53 -5.73 -7.87 -13.25
CA SER A 53 -4.32 -8.09 -13.58
C SER A 53 -3.60 -6.75 -13.71
N HIS A 54 -2.38 -6.60 -13.16
CA HIS A 54 -1.23 -5.90 -13.76
C HIS A 54 -0.13 -5.63 -12.74
N GLY A 55 1.10 -5.89 -13.12
CA GLY A 55 2.30 -5.36 -12.53
C GLY A 55 3.52 -6.27 -12.68
N ASP A 56 4.33 -6.02 -13.71
CA ASP A 56 5.65 -6.62 -13.87
C ASP A 56 6.69 -5.61 -13.43
N PHE A 57 7.44 -5.89 -12.38
CA PHE A 57 8.64 -5.13 -12.03
C PHE A 57 9.71 -5.96 -11.37
N ILE A 58 10.93 -5.79 -11.88
CA ILE A 58 12.12 -6.34 -11.25
C ILE A 58 13.19 -5.26 -11.18
N THR A 59 13.70 -5.06 -9.98
CA THR A 59 15.01 -4.48 -9.75
C THR A 59 15.73 -5.39 -8.77
N ALA A 60 16.65 -6.18 -9.28
CA ALA A 60 17.55 -6.93 -8.42
C ALA A 60 18.68 -6.02 -7.95
N PRO A 61 18.85 -5.76 -6.64
CA PRO A 61 20.15 -5.34 -6.13
C PRO A 61 21.11 -6.53 -6.27
N GLU A 62 22.36 -6.27 -6.58
CA GLU A 62 23.44 -7.27 -6.57
C GLU A 62 23.74 -7.76 -5.14
N ILE A 63 22.74 -8.26 -4.44
CA ILE A 63 22.93 -8.99 -3.18
C ILE A 63 22.95 -10.47 -3.58
N SER A 64 24.12 -10.97 -3.93
CA SER A 64 24.30 -12.40 -4.15
C SER A 64 23.97 -13.14 -2.85
N GLY A 65 22.89 -13.94 -2.84
CA GLY A 65 22.45 -14.73 -1.70
C GLY A 65 21.60 -13.98 -0.68
N GLY A 66 20.70 -13.08 -1.11
CA GLY A 66 19.69 -12.42 -0.27
C GLY A 66 18.32 -13.04 -0.39
N SER A 67 17.47 -12.79 0.59
CA SER A 67 16.05 -13.17 0.57
C SER A 67 15.17 -12.02 0.13
N ILE A 68 13.99 -12.35 -0.41
CA ILE A 68 12.96 -11.36 -0.74
C ILE A 68 11.75 -11.61 0.16
N LEU A 69 11.23 -10.56 0.79
CA LEU A 69 9.98 -10.58 1.56
C LEU A 69 8.98 -9.65 0.88
N GLU A 70 7.89 -10.20 0.37
CA GLU A 70 6.79 -9.42 -0.21
C GLU A 70 5.67 -9.27 0.81
N LEU A 71 5.29 -8.04 1.11
CA LEU A 71 4.17 -7.70 1.97
C LEU A 71 2.90 -7.58 1.12
N GLY A 72 1.83 -8.27 1.52
CA GLY A 72 0.53 -8.15 0.86
C GLY A 72 0.58 -8.54 -0.62
N GLY A 73 1.19 -9.66 -0.95
CA GLY A 73 1.45 -10.09 -2.34
C GLY A 73 0.20 -10.29 -3.22
N GLY A 74 -1.00 -10.00 -2.71
CA GLY A 74 -2.26 -10.01 -3.43
C GLY A 74 -2.50 -11.32 -4.18
N SER A 75 -2.56 -11.26 -5.50
CA SER A 75 -2.74 -12.45 -6.35
C SER A 75 -1.47 -13.31 -6.50
N GLY A 76 -0.30 -12.84 -6.04
CA GLY A 76 1.01 -13.49 -6.20
C GLY A 76 1.61 -13.35 -7.60
N ILE A 77 1.07 -12.46 -8.46
CA ILE A 77 1.62 -12.24 -9.82
C ILE A 77 3.01 -11.66 -9.72
N LEU A 78 3.19 -10.56 -8.98
CA LEU A 78 4.47 -9.87 -8.85
C LEU A 78 5.57 -10.84 -8.38
N GLY A 79 5.31 -11.60 -7.32
CA GLY A 79 6.26 -12.58 -6.81
C GLY A 79 6.62 -13.67 -7.81
N CYS A 80 5.64 -14.19 -8.56
CA CYS A 80 5.90 -15.17 -9.61
C CYS A 80 6.75 -14.59 -10.74
N ASP A 81 6.47 -13.36 -11.17
CA ASP A 81 7.20 -12.70 -12.25
C ASP A 81 8.64 -12.38 -11.84
N ILE A 82 8.84 -11.89 -10.60
CA ILE A 82 10.18 -11.69 -10.02
C ILE A 82 10.96 -13.01 -10.00
N LEU A 83 10.37 -14.09 -9.49
CA LEU A 83 11.02 -15.39 -9.41
C LEU A 83 11.38 -15.95 -10.79
N ALA A 84 10.46 -15.84 -11.75
CA ALA A 84 10.70 -16.29 -13.12
C ALA A 84 11.84 -15.53 -13.79
N GLU A 85 11.90 -14.21 -13.57
CA GLU A 85 12.95 -13.39 -14.17
C GLU A 85 14.31 -13.59 -13.49
N LEU A 86 14.35 -13.76 -12.17
CA LEU A 86 15.57 -14.12 -11.45
C LEU A 86 16.13 -15.45 -11.94
N ASP A 87 15.28 -16.45 -12.18
CA ASP A 87 15.67 -17.75 -12.76
C ASP A 87 16.23 -17.57 -14.18
N ARG A 88 15.55 -16.78 -15.03
CA ARG A 88 16.02 -16.47 -16.39
C ARG A 88 17.38 -15.75 -16.40
N LEU A 89 17.64 -14.91 -15.40
CA LEU A 89 18.91 -14.19 -15.24
C LEU A 89 19.99 -15.00 -14.52
N GLU A 90 19.71 -16.25 -14.17
CA GLU A 90 20.60 -17.10 -13.36
C GLU A 90 20.97 -16.48 -11.99
N CYS A 91 20.13 -15.58 -11.48
CA CYS A 91 20.27 -14.95 -10.18
C CYS A 91 19.59 -15.81 -9.11
N SER A 92 20.35 -16.31 -8.14
CA SER A 92 19.77 -17.10 -7.06
C SER A 92 19.29 -16.23 -5.91
N VAL A 93 18.06 -16.50 -5.44
CA VAL A 93 17.58 -16.05 -4.12
C VAL A 93 17.70 -17.19 -3.12
N ASP A 94 17.93 -16.87 -1.85
CA ASP A 94 17.91 -17.86 -0.78
C ASP A 94 16.49 -18.32 -0.50
N GLU A 95 15.58 -17.37 -0.27
CA GLU A 95 14.18 -17.58 -0.02
C GLU A 95 13.34 -16.43 -0.59
N TYR A 96 12.12 -16.74 -1.02
CA TYR A 96 11.06 -15.76 -1.30
C TYR A 96 9.94 -15.95 -0.29
N LEU A 97 9.67 -14.94 0.52
CA LEU A 97 8.71 -14.98 1.60
C LEU A 97 7.49 -14.11 1.25
N PHE A 98 6.30 -14.69 1.29
CA PHE A 98 5.06 -13.94 1.26
C PHE A 98 4.57 -13.70 2.69
N PHE A 99 4.41 -12.43 3.09
CA PHE A 99 3.68 -12.04 4.28
C PHE A 99 2.26 -11.65 3.87
N GLU A 100 1.31 -12.60 4.02
CA GLU A 100 -0.06 -12.45 3.57
C GLU A 100 -1.04 -12.84 4.67
N PRO A 101 -1.77 -11.88 5.28
CA PRO A 101 -2.70 -12.18 6.36
C PRO A 101 -3.99 -12.87 5.88
N SER A 102 -4.31 -12.81 4.58
CA SER A 102 -5.51 -13.41 4.02
C SER A 102 -5.31 -14.89 3.67
N PRO A 103 -6.00 -15.84 4.35
CA PRO A 103 -5.90 -17.26 4.00
C PRO A 103 -6.35 -17.56 2.55
N THR A 104 -7.33 -16.83 2.06
CA THR A 104 -7.83 -16.96 0.69
C THR A 104 -6.78 -16.54 -0.34
N LEU A 105 -6.09 -15.42 -0.09
CA LEU A 105 -5.01 -14.95 -0.96
C LEU A 105 -3.79 -15.87 -0.87
N THR A 106 -3.41 -16.30 0.33
CA THR A 106 -2.36 -17.30 0.54
C THR A 106 -2.60 -18.55 -0.31
N GLN A 107 -3.82 -19.08 -0.33
CA GLN A 107 -4.13 -20.26 -1.13
C GLN A 107 -3.98 -20.00 -2.65
N ARG A 108 -4.44 -18.85 -3.13
CA ARG A 108 -4.28 -18.44 -4.53
C ARG A 108 -2.81 -18.25 -4.92
N GLN A 109 -2.01 -17.64 -4.05
CA GLN A 109 -0.57 -17.47 -4.24
C GLN A 109 0.12 -18.84 -4.37
N LYS A 110 -0.21 -19.81 -3.48
CA LYS A 110 0.32 -21.18 -3.55
C LYS A 110 0.00 -21.87 -4.87
N GLU A 111 -1.24 -21.77 -5.32
CA GLU A 111 -1.68 -22.35 -6.60
C GLU A 111 -0.94 -21.70 -7.78
N ARG A 112 -0.75 -20.37 -7.74
CA ARG A 112 -0.03 -19.63 -8.77
C ARG A 112 1.45 -20.00 -8.82
N VAL A 113 2.14 -20.00 -7.68
CA VAL A 113 3.55 -20.41 -7.58
C VAL A 113 3.73 -21.83 -8.13
N ALA A 114 2.88 -22.78 -7.74
CA ALA A 114 2.94 -24.16 -8.24
C ALA A 114 2.72 -24.25 -9.77
N GLN A 115 1.93 -23.36 -10.35
CA GLN A 115 1.62 -23.35 -11.78
C GLN A 115 2.72 -22.67 -12.61
N PHE A 116 3.22 -21.51 -12.17
CA PHE A 116 4.05 -20.64 -13.00
C PHE A 116 5.55 -20.78 -12.73
N VAL A 117 5.95 -21.16 -11.52
CA VAL A 117 7.37 -21.28 -11.13
C VAL A 117 7.66 -22.60 -10.40
N PRO A 118 7.27 -23.77 -10.96
CA PRO A 118 7.38 -25.05 -10.26
C PRO A 118 8.84 -25.43 -9.92
N GLY A 119 9.80 -24.94 -10.70
CA GLY A 119 11.24 -25.23 -10.47
C GLY A 119 11.85 -24.52 -9.27
N ILE A 120 11.18 -23.48 -8.74
CA ILE A 120 11.69 -22.65 -7.64
C ILE A 120 10.79 -22.75 -6.40
N GLY A 121 9.71 -23.49 -6.47
CA GLY A 121 8.70 -23.59 -5.41
C GLY A 121 9.25 -23.96 -4.03
N ASP A 122 10.33 -24.71 -3.98
CA ASP A 122 11.00 -25.11 -2.72
C ASP A 122 11.64 -23.92 -1.96
N LYS A 123 11.87 -22.79 -2.64
CA LYS A 123 12.40 -21.57 -2.03
C LYS A 123 11.29 -20.61 -1.57
N VAL A 124 10.03 -20.87 -1.92
CA VAL A 124 8.91 -19.98 -1.61
C VAL A 124 8.22 -20.42 -0.34
N ARG A 125 8.02 -19.49 0.58
CA ARG A 125 7.34 -19.72 1.85
C ARG A 125 6.32 -18.66 2.16
N TRP A 126 5.33 -18.98 2.97
CA TRP A 126 4.34 -18.07 3.51
C TRP A 126 4.55 -17.93 5.00
N VAL A 127 4.69 -16.70 5.46
CA VAL A 127 4.94 -16.36 6.86
C VAL A 127 3.77 -15.56 7.43
N SER A 128 3.46 -15.77 8.70
CA SER A 128 2.42 -15.05 9.44
C SER A 128 2.99 -13.95 10.34
N GLU A 129 4.30 -13.91 10.49
CA GLU A 129 5.03 -12.91 11.27
C GLU A 129 6.24 -12.45 10.46
N LEU A 130 6.67 -11.22 10.68
CA LEU A 130 7.89 -10.71 10.06
C LEU A 130 9.11 -11.47 10.59
N PRO A 131 10.01 -11.92 9.71
CA PRO A 131 11.21 -12.63 10.14
C PRO A 131 12.12 -11.71 10.96
N THR A 132 12.82 -12.25 11.92
CA THR A 132 13.86 -11.54 12.69
C THR A 132 15.22 -11.64 12.00
N ASN A 133 16.03 -10.57 12.09
CA ASN A 133 17.36 -10.50 11.48
C ASN A 133 17.32 -10.77 9.96
N PHE A 134 16.30 -10.24 9.29
CA PHE A 134 16.11 -10.41 7.85
C PHE A 134 17.24 -9.74 7.07
N LYS A 135 17.76 -10.43 6.05
CA LYS A 135 18.80 -9.92 5.15
C LYS A 135 18.30 -10.02 3.71
N GLY A 136 18.07 -8.88 3.08
CA GLY A 136 17.57 -8.88 1.71
C GLY A 136 16.67 -7.68 1.41
N ILE A 137 15.70 -7.91 0.54
CA ILE A 137 14.77 -6.89 0.07
C ILE A 137 13.37 -7.16 0.61
N ILE A 138 12.76 -6.13 1.19
CA ILE A 138 11.35 -6.13 1.57
C ILE A 138 10.59 -5.30 0.53
N LEU A 139 9.62 -5.92 -0.15
CA LEU A 139 8.76 -5.27 -1.13
C LEU A 139 7.41 -4.93 -0.49
N ALA A 140 7.00 -3.68 -0.60
CA ALA A 140 5.70 -3.19 -0.14
C ALA A 140 5.03 -2.43 -1.31
N ASN A 141 4.30 -3.17 -2.15
CA ASN A 141 3.57 -2.60 -3.28
C ASN A 141 2.10 -2.47 -2.93
N GLU A 142 1.56 -1.23 -2.93
CA GLU A 142 0.19 -0.92 -2.53
C GLU A 142 -0.15 -1.54 -1.14
N VAL A 143 0.68 -1.22 -0.15
CA VAL A 143 0.54 -1.68 1.24
C VAL A 143 0.21 -0.52 2.17
N PHE A 144 0.86 0.63 1.99
CA PHE A 144 0.68 1.78 2.85
C PHE A 144 -0.66 2.48 2.63
N ASP A 145 -1.20 2.46 1.43
CA ASP A 145 -2.50 3.04 1.06
C ASP A 145 -3.69 2.33 1.73
N ALA A 146 -3.54 1.02 1.99
CA ALA A 146 -4.53 0.18 2.65
C ALA A 146 -4.46 0.23 4.18
N LEU A 147 -3.45 0.90 4.76
CA LEU A 147 -3.34 1.05 6.21
C LEU A 147 -4.45 1.94 6.77
N PRO A 148 -5.00 1.61 7.96
CA PRO A 148 -6.02 2.41 8.60
C PRO A 148 -5.60 3.86 8.84
N VAL A 149 -6.43 4.81 8.43
CA VAL A 149 -6.21 6.23 8.58
C VAL A 149 -7.20 6.88 9.54
N HIS A 150 -6.75 7.84 10.34
CA HIS A 150 -7.62 8.76 11.05
C HIS A 150 -8.09 9.86 10.09
N LEU A 151 -9.34 10.26 10.17
CA LEU A 151 -9.86 11.42 9.46
C LEU A 151 -9.89 12.63 10.38
N LEU A 152 -9.33 13.73 9.92
CA LEU A 152 -9.37 15.01 10.62
C LEU A 152 -10.22 16.00 9.81
N SER A 153 -11.10 16.71 10.51
CA SER A 153 -12.02 17.67 9.93
C SER A 153 -11.75 19.05 10.55
N CYS A 154 -11.45 20.04 9.73
CA CYS A 154 -11.35 21.45 10.15
C CYS A 154 -12.66 22.17 9.81
N THR A 155 -13.21 22.89 10.79
CA THR A 155 -14.39 23.74 10.65
C THR A 155 -14.12 25.09 11.30
N ASP A 156 -15.08 25.99 11.26
CA ASP A 156 -15.00 27.30 11.97
C ASP A 156 -14.81 27.13 13.50
N GLU A 157 -15.12 25.95 14.05
CA GLU A 157 -14.90 25.59 15.46
C GLU A 157 -13.52 24.98 15.72
N GLY A 158 -12.68 24.86 14.70
CA GLY A 158 -11.34 24.25 14.76
C GLY A 158 -11.33 22.79 14.32
N TRP A 159 -10.22 22.12 14.62
CA TRP A 159 -9.97 20.72 14.23
C TRP A 159 -10.71 19.73 15.13
N LYS A 160 -11.29 18.72 14.51
CA LYS A 160 -11.96 17.57 15.15
C LYS A 160 -11.52 16.28 14.49
N GLU A 161 -11.61 15.19 15.21
CA GLU A 161 -11.46 13.85 14.65
C GLU A 161 -12.81 13.38 14.12
N ARG A 162 -12.85 13.02 12.83
CA ARG A 162 -14.03 12.48 12.18
C ARG A 162 -14.09 10.98 12.33
N GLY A 163 -15.10 10.50 12.95
CA GLY A 163 -15.40 9.08 13.11
C GLY A 163 -16.79 8.72 12.58
N VAL A 164 -17.20 7.52 12.90
CA VAL A 164 -18.46 6.92 12.45
C VAL A 164 -19.38 6.72 13.64
N ALA A 165 -20.66 6.97 13.43
CA ALA A 165 -21.73 6.71 14.39
C ALA A 165 -22.88 5.97 13.71
N PHE A 166 -23.80 5.42 14.51
CA PHE A 166 -25.02 4.79 14.00
C PHE A 166 -26.24 5.65 14.35
N GLN A 167 -26.97 6.08 13.33
CA GLN A 167 -28.16 6.90 13.49
C GLN A 167 -29.20 6.51 12.42
N ASN A 168 -30.46 6.39 12.84
CA ASN A 168 -31.56 6.05 11.93
C ASN A 168 -31.27 4.82 11.06
N GLU A 169 -30.76 3.77 11.69
CA GLU A 169 -30.40 2.49 11.05
C GLU A 169 -29.31 2.57 9.95
N SER A 170 -28.53 3.63 9.95
CA SER A 170 -27.42 3.84 9.00
C SER A 170 -26.17 4.35 9.69
N LEU A 171 -25.02 4.10 9.06
CA LEU A 171 -23.74 4.68 9.45
C LEU A 171 -23.72 6.13 8.99
N VAL A 172 -23.26 7.02 9.86
CA VAL A 172 -23.14 8.45 9.60
C VAL A 172 -21.81 8.97 10.11
N TRP A 173 -21.31 10.03 9.49
CA TRP A 173 -20.16 10.76 10.00
C TRP A 173 -20.51 11.48 11.30
N LYS A 174 -19.55 11.45 12.26
CA LYS A 174 -19.68 12.16 13.52
C LYS A 174 -18.33 12.66 13.98
N ASP A 175 -18.20 13.97 14.11
CA ASP A 175 -16.97 14.59 14.56
C ASP A 175 -16.90 14.59 16.10
N SER A 176 -15.70 14.39 16.66
CA SER A 176 -15.38 14.39 18.08
C SER A 176 -14.12 15.21 18.35
N VAL A 177 -13.88 15.51 19.62
CA VAL A 177 -12.62 16.20 20.02
C VAL A 177 -11.44 15.27 19.79
N ILE A 178 -10.35 15.79 19.24
CA ILE A 178 -9.10 15.04 19.09
C ILE A 178 -8.50 14.81 20.48
N THR A 179 -8.30 13.57 20.84
CA THR A 179 -7.73 13.16 22.14
C THR A 179 -6.34 12.55 22.01
N ASP A 180 -5.95 12.06 20.83
CA ASP A 180 -4.62 11.53 20.56
C ASP A 180 -3.62 12.68 20.36
N GLU A 181 -2.59 12.73 21.21
CA GLU A 181 -1.56 13.76 21.15
C GLU A 181 -0.78 13.78 19.83
N ARG A 182 -0.64 12.62 19.17
CA ARG A 182 0.01 12.52 17.86
C ARG A 182 -0.81 13.23 16.78
N LEU A 183 -2.15 13.08 16.81
CA LEU A 183 -3.06 13.80 15.91
C LEU A 183 -3.09 15.29 16.23
N CYS A 184 -3.10 15.67 17.52
CA CYS A 184 -2.97 17.07 17.95
C CYS A 184 -1.68 17.69 17.40
N SER A 185 -0.57 16.96 17.45
CA SER A 185 0.71 17.44 16.90
C SER A 185 0.62 17.70 15.40
N VAL A 186 -0.03 16.83 14.64
CA VAL A 186 -0.21 17.02 13.18
C VAL A 186 -0.99 18.30 12.90
N VAL A 187 -2.18 18.47 13.49
CA VAL A 187 -3.04 19.63 13.19
C VAL A 187 -2.41 20.97 13.60
N ASN A 188 -1.58 20.99 14.63
CA ASN A 188 -0.87 22.19 15.06
C ASN A 188 0.15 22.69 14.03
N HIS A 189 0.60 21.84 13.12
CA HIS A 189 1.54 22.20 12.06
C HIS A 189 0.83 22.51 10.73
N LEU A 190 -0.45 22.12 10.58
CA LEU A 190 -1.23 22.40 9.38
C LEU A 190 -1.73 23.86 9.39
N LYS A 191 -1.31 24.62 8.39
CA LYS A 191 -1.76 26.00 8.17
C LYS A 191 -2.94 26.01 7.20
N ILE A 192 -4.07 25.51 7.65
CA ILE A 192 -5.29 25.39 6.85
C ILE A 192 -6.37 26.30 7.43
N ASP A 193 -6.96 27.11 6.57
CA ASP A 193 -8.07 27.99 6.89
C ASP A 193 -9.36 27.50 6.22
N GLY A 194 -10.43 27.41 7.00
CA GLY A 194 -11.77 27.04 6.53
C GLY A 194 -12.01 25.52 6.46
N PRO A 195 -13.14 25.10 5.86
CA PRO A 195 -13.51 23.70 5.81
C PRO A 195 -12.50 22.84 5.08
N TYR A 196 -12.04 21.77 5.75
CA TYR A 196 -11.00 20.87 5.24
C TYR A 196 -11.15 19.49 5.87
N VAL A 197 -10.97 18.44 5.09
CA VAL A 197 -10.90 17.06 5.58
C VAL A 197 -9.61 16.44 5.07
N THR A 198 -8.93 15.69 5.92
CA THR A 198 -7.69 15.01 5.54
C THR A 198 -7.50 13.74 6.35
N GLU A 199 -6.64 12.87 5.86
CA GLU A 199 -6.23 11.62 6.48
C GLU A 199 -4.90 11.78 7.23
N VAL A 200 -4.75 11.00 8.31
CA VAL A 200 -3.47 10.82 9.01
C VAL A 200 -3.27 9.33 9.28
N CYS A 201 -2.28 8.72 8.65
CA CYS A 201 -1.97 7.31 8.83
C CYS A 201 -0.95 7.14 9.98
N LEU A 202 -1.42 6.95 11.21
CA LEU A 202 -0.54 6.60 12.33
C LEU A 202 -0.05 5.15 12.23
N ALA A 203 -0.79 4.28 11.58
CA ALA A 203 -0.41 2.88 11.38
C ALA A 203 0.87 2.74 10.53
N ALA A 204 1.14 3.70 9.63
CA ALA A 204 2.38 3.71 8.83
C ALA A 204 3.64 3.78 9.72
N ASN A 205 3.61 4.55 10.81
CA ASN A 205 4.73 4.59 11.74
C ASN A 205 4.98 3.20 12.35
N GLY A 206 3.92 2.53 12.85
CA GLY A 206 4.04 1.19 13.42
C GLY A 206 4.51 0.14 12.41
N LEU A 207 4.09 0.24 11.13
CA LEU A 207 4.61 -0.64 10.09
C LEU A 207 6.10 -0.41 9.88
N VAL A 208 6.56 0.83 9.78
CA VAL A 208 7.98 1.17 9.60
C VAL A 208 8.81 0.69 10.79
N ASP A 209 8.31 0.87 12.03
CA ASP A 209 8.96 0.34 13.24
C ASP A 209 9.16 -1.18 13.15
N ASN A 210 8.10 -1.92 12.83
CA ASN A 210 8.15 -3.38 12.68
C ASN A 210 9.11 -3.82 11.56
N LEU A 211 9.14 -3.10 10.43
CA LEU A 211 10.07 -3.38 9.34
C LEU A 211 11.51 -3.11 9.75
N SER A 212 11.74 -2.05 10.52
CA SER A 212 13.06 -1.73 11.07
C SER A 212 13.55 -2.79 12.06
N GLU A 213 12.68 -3.31 12.93
CA GLU A 213 13.00 -4.40 13.85
C GLU A 213 13.30 -5.72 13.12
N SER A 214 12.62 -5.95 11.99
CA SER A 214 12.84 -7.14 11.16
C SER A 214 14.15 -7.09 10.38
N LEU A 215 14.48 -5.93 9.77
CA LEU A 215 15.58 -5.76 8.82
C LEU A 215 16.92 -5.62 9.53
N ASP A 216 17.83 -6.60 9.35
CA ASP A 216 19.23 -6.53 9.79
C ASP A 216 20.11 -5.82 8.76
N ILE A 217 20.08 -6.29 7.50
CA ILE A 217 20.82 -5.69 6.37
C ILE A 217 19.97 -5.78 5.12
N GLY A 218 19.75 -4.65 4.44
CA GLY A 218 18.99 -4.66 3.22
C GLY A 218 18.18 -3.39 2.99
N ALA A 219 17.16 -3.50 2.14
CA ALA A 219 16.27 -2.38 1.84
C ALA A 219 14.80 -2.76 1.86
N VAL A 220 13.97 -1.79 2.22
CA VAL A 220 12.52 -1.79 1.99
C VAL A 220 12.27 -0.93 0.76
N ILE A 221 11.58 -1.49 -0.23
CA ILE A 221 11.11 -0.77 -1.42
C ILE A 221 9.60 -0.62 -1.30
N ALA A 222 9.15 0.58 -0.98
CA ALA A 222 7.74 0.93 -0.91
C ALA A 222 7.31 1.59 -2.23
N ILE A 223 6.29 1.02 -2.87
CA ILE A 223 5.69 1.51 -4.11
C ILE A 223 4.22 1.79 -3.83
N ASP A 224 3.83 3.06 -3.91
CA ASP A 224 2.46 3.44 -3.57
C ASP A 224 2.09 4.80 -4.18
N TYR A 225 0.80 5.11 -4.23
CA TYR A 225 0.37 6.43 -4.64
C TYR A 225 0.29 7.39 -3.46
N GLY A 226 0.83 8.58 -3.64
CA GLY A 226 0.92 9.55 -2.56
C GLY A 226 1.78 10.74 -2.90
N TYR A 227 2.05 11.52 -1.87
CA TYR A 227 2.72 12.80 -2.01
C TYR A 227 3.67 13.06 -0.83
N GLU A 228 4.58 14.00 -1.03
CA GLU A 228 5.27 14.67 0.07
C GLU A 228 4.32 15.58 0.85
N HIS A 229 4.63 15.86 2.11
CA HIS A 229 3.78 16.55 3.08
C HIS A 229 3.14 17.84 2.55
N GLN A 230 3.91 18.69 1.87
CA GLN A 230 3.42 19.99 1.37
C GLN A 230 2.34 19.83 0.29
N VAL A 231 2.44 18.80 -0.55
CA VAL A 231 1.46 18.49 -1.59
C VAL A 231 0.30 17.69 -1.00
N TYR A 232 0.58 16.82 -0.04
CA TYR A 232 -0.44 16.01 0.64
C TYR A 232 -1.45 16.91 1.35
N TYR A 233 -0.98 17.87 2.16
CA TYR A 233 -1.82 18.82 2.92
C TYR A 233 -1.98 20.17 2.21
N HIS A 234 -1.98 20.18 0.88
CA HIS A 234 -2.17 21.40 0.13
C HIS A 234 -3.58 22.00 0.39
N PRO A 235 -3.73 23.33 0.61
CA PRO A 235 -5.01 23.97 0.90
C PRO A 235 -6.13 23.70 -0.10
N ASP A 236 -5.79 23.35 -1.35
CA ASP A 236 -6.78 23.03 -2.39
C ASP A 236 -7.29 21.58 -2.31
N ARG A 237 -6.68 20.69 -1.49
CA ARG A 237 -7.11 19.31 -1.25
C ARG A 237 -8.13 19.23 -0.11
N ARG A 238 -9.22 19.95 -0.24
CA ARG A 238 -10.17 20.17 0.87
C ARG A 238 -10.95 18.92 1.29
N ASP A 239 -11.03 17.92 0.42
CA ASP A 239 -11.83 16.71 0.63
C ASP A 239 -10.97 15.47 0.95
N GLY A 240 -9.65 15.66 1.14
CA GLY A 240 -8.71 14.56 1.39
C GLY A 240 -8.41 13.73 0.14
N THR A 241 -8.02 12.48 0.39
CA THR A 241 -7.56 11.54 -0.66
C THR A 241 -8.29 10.19 -0.60
N LEU A 242 -9.22 10.03 0.35
CA LEU A 242 -9.92 8.77 0.59
C LEU A 242 -10.63 8.29 -0.68
N SER A 243 -10.40 7.05 -1.05
CA SER A 243 -11.00 6.40 -2.21
C SER A 243 -11.58 5.04 -1.83
N CYS A 244 -12.71 4.69 -2.44
CA CYS A 244 -13.37 3.41 -2.22
C CYS A 244 -13.57 2.71 -3.56
N HIS A 245 -13.20 1.44 -3.64
CA HIS A 245 -13.27 0.65 -4.86
C HIS A 245 -14.23 -0.53 -4.69
N TYR A 246 -15.21 -0.64 -5.59
CA TYR A 246 -16.17 -1.73 -5.60
C TYR A 246 -16.58 -2.10 -7.03
N GLN A 247 -16.35 -3.34 -7.44
CA GLN A 247 -16.71 -3.86 -8.76
C GLN A 247 -16.32 -2.92 -9.92
N HIS A 248 -15.04 -2.49 -9.95
CA HIS A 248 -14.45 -1.55 -10.93
C HIS A 248 -15.07 -0.14 -10.94
N ARG A 249 -15.78 0.24 -9.89
CA ARG A 249 -16.27 1.61 -9.67
C ARG A 249 -15.54 2.23 -8.50
N VAL A 250 -15.28 3.51 -8.64
CA VAL A 250 -14.62 4.32 -7.61
C VAL A 250 -15.63 5.31 -7.05
N ASP A 251 -15.70 5.43 -5.74
CA ASP A 251 -16.42 6.47 -5.03
C ASP A 251 -15.66 6.91 -3.76
N SER A 252 -16.15 7.91 -3.05
CA SER A 252 -15.53 8.43 -1.82
C SER A 252 -16.38 8.18 -0.56
N ASN A 253 -17.32 7.24 -0.61
CA ASN A 253 -18.20 6.95 0.52
C ASN A 253 -17.89 5.57 1.16
N PRO A 254 -17.02 5.51 2.18
CA PRO A 254 -16.68 4.25 2.85
C PRO A 254 -17.82 3.72 3.73
N LEU A 255 -18.80 4.54 4.08
CA LEU A 255 -19.93 4.14 4.93
C LEU A 255 -20.99 3.34 4.15
N ASP A 256 -20.95 3.41 2.82
CA ASP A 256 -21.78 2.56 1.97
C ASP A 256 -21.08 1.22 1.75
N ARG A 257 -21.73 0.11 2.12
CA ARG A 257 -21.23 -1.27 1.99
C ARG A 257 -19.88 -1.54 2.64
N PRO A 258 -19.70 -1.25 3.94
CA PRO A 258 -18.47 -1.56 4.66
C PRO A 258 -18.17 -3.08 4.59
N GLY A 259 -16.90 -3.43 4.44
CA GLY A 259 -16.45 -4.82 4.26
C GLY A 259 -16.57 -5.36 2.83
N LEU A 260 -17.28 -4.66 1.93
CA LEU A 260 -17.39 -5.04 0.52
C LEU A 260 -16.58 -4.13 -0.41
N LYS A 261 -16.18 -2.95 0.07
CA LYS A 261 -15.35 -2.00 -0.66
C LYS A 261 -13.90 -2.09 -0.19
N ASP A 262 -12.99 -1.95 -1.11
CA ASP A 262 -11.64 -1.55 -0.79
C ASP A 262 -11.64 -0.08 -0.39
N ILE A 263 -10.96 0.25 0.69
CA ILE A 263 -10.87 1.63 1.20
C ILE A 263 -9.41 1.97 1.27
N THR A 264 -9.00 2.97 0.53
CA THR A 264 -7.61 3.39 0.41
C THR A 264 -7.46 4.89 0.65
N ALA A 265 -6.29 5.31 1.06
CA ALA A 265 -5.91 6.72 1.16
C ALA A 265 -4.50 6.90 0.60
N HIS A 266 -4.21 8.07 0.03
CA HIS A 266 -2.85 8.35 -0.44
C HIS A 266 -1.84 8.32 0.71
N VAL A 267 -0.60 7.99 0.39
CA VAL A 267 0.50 7.92 1.36
C VAL A 267 1.15 9.29 1.54
N ASP A 268 1.30 9.75 2.79
CA ASP A 268 2.20 10.85 3.15
C ASP A 268 3.63 10.29 3.25
N PHE A 269 4.39 10.37 2.17
CA PHE A 269 5.76 9.84 2.12
C PHE A 269 6.74 10.58 3.03
N THR A 270 6.47 11.85 3.37
CA THR A 270 7.27 12.56 4.38
C THR A 270 7.08 11.93 5.76
N ARG A 271 5.87 11.51 6.09
CA ARG A 271 5.59 10.77 7.34
C ARG A 271 6.34 9.44 7.38
N VAL A 272 6.31 8.68 6.29
CA VAL A 272 7.05 7.41 6.17
C VAL A 272 8.55 7.62 6.31
N ALA A 273 9.10 8.66 5.68
CA ALA A 273 10.52 9.01 5.78
C ALA A 273 10.91 9.40 7.21
N ASN A 274 10.10 10.22 7.89
CA ASN A 274 10.34 10.60 9.28
C ASN A 274 10.30 9.38 10.22
N ALA A 275 9.30 8.51 10.06
CA ALA A 275 9.21 7.26 10.82
C ALA A 275 10.45 6.36 10.59
N ALA A 276 10.95 6.30 9.36
CA ALA A 276 12.15 5.54 9.04
C ALA A 276 13.39 6.08 9.77
N VAL A 277 13.58 7.40 9.76
CA VAL A 277 14.69 8.06 10.49
C VAL A 277 14.58 7.81 11.99
N ASP A 278 13.38 7.97 12.56
CA ASP A 278 13.12 7.70 13.99
C ASP A 278 13.42 6.24 14.36
N ALA A 279 13.12 5.30 13.45
CA ALA A 279 13.41 3.88 13.59
C ALA A 279 14.86 3.48 13.18
N SER A 280 15.76 4.45 12.93
CA SER A 280 17.15 4.22 12.53
C SER A 280 17.32 3.45 11.20
N LEU A 281 16.45 3.75 10.24
CA LEU A 281 16.63 3.40 8.84
C LEU A 281 17.09 4.63 8.04
N ASP A 282 17.91 4.39 7.03
CA ASP A 282 18.31 5.43 6.06
C ASP A 282 17.26 5.55 4.96
N VAL A 283 16.87 6.78 4.60
CA VAL A 283 16.07 7.03 3.40
C VAL A 283 17.03 7.11 2.21
N CYS A 284 17.10 6.05 1.41
CA CYS A 284 18.06 5.90 0.32
C CYS A 284 17.60 6.50 -1.00
N GLY A 285 16.29 6.67 -1.20
CA GLY A 285 15.75 7.21 -2.42
C GLY A 285 14.27 7.53 -2.34
N TYR A 286 13.84 8.52 -3.12
CA TYR A 286 12.43 8.87 -3.33
C TYR A 286 12.27 9.43 -4.74
N VAL A 287 11.52 8.74 -5.59
CA VAL A 287 11.32 9.12 -6.99
C VAL A 287 9.87 8.85 -7.41
N THR A 288 9.45 9.34 -8.58
CA THR A 288 8.22 8.87 -9.21
C THR A 288 8.39 7.43 -9.73
N GLN A 289 7.31 6.70 -9.88
CA GLN A 289 7.36 5.37 -10.49
C GLN A 289 7.97 5.41 -11.90
N ALA A 290 7.60 6.41 -12.69
CA ALA A 290 8.17 6.57 -14.02
C ALA A 290 9.69 6.72 -13.98
N ASP A 291 10.22 7.56 -13.09
CA ASP A 291 11.66 7.75 -12.94
C ASP A 291 12.36 6.48 -12.45
N PHE A 292 11.74 5.78 -11.47
CA PHE A 292 12.25 4.51 -10.98
C PHE A 292 12.40 3.48 -12.09
N LEU A 293 11.34 3.28 -12.88
CA LEU A 293 11.33 2.30 -13.96
C LEU A 293 12.31 2.63 -15.08
N VAL A 294 12.41 3.91 -15.44
CA VAL A 294 13.39 4.38 -16.42
C VAL A 294 14.81 4.16 -15.92
N ASN A 295 15.08 4.43 -14.63
CA ASN A 295 16.38 4.17 -14.04
C ASN A 295 16.71 2.66 -14.02
N CYS A 296 15.71 1.80 -13.87
CA CYS A 296 15.83 0.35 -13.91
C CYS A 296 15.86 -0.24 -15.34
N GLY A 297 15.79 0.61 -16.38
CA GLY A 297 15.99 0.17 -17.77
C GLY A 297 14.74 -0.37 -18.46
N ILE A 298 13.52 0.01 -18.04
CA ILE A 298 12.27 -0.43 -18.69
C ILE A 298 12.24 -0.10 -20.19
N THR A 299 12.89 0.99 -20.60
CA THR A 299 13.02 1.38 -22.01
C THR A 299 13.89 0.42 -22.82
N ASP A 300 14.94 -0.14 -22.19
CA ASP A 300 15.85 -1.08 -22.84
C ASP A 300 15.17 -2.44 -22.99
N LEU A 301 14.37 -2.84 -21.99
CA LEU A 301 13.52 -4.05 -22.07
C LEU A 301 12.52 -3.94 -23.22
N LEU A 302 11.88 -2.78 -23.40
CA LEU A 302 10.95 -2.56 -24.52
C LEU A 302 11.65 -2.60 -25.87
N GLN A 303 12.87 -2.04 -25.97
CA GLN A 303 13.67 -2.06 -27.20
C GLN A 303 14.16 -3.45 -27.58
N ALA A 304 14.26 -4.37 -26.61
CA ALA A 304 14.66 -5.75 -26.87
C ALA A 304 13.55 -6.60 -27.52
N ILE A 305 12.30 -6.10 -27.53
CA ILE A 305 11.17 -6.78 -28.18
C ILE A 305 11.13 -6.37 -29.66
N ASP A 306 11.09 -7.36 -30.55
CA ASP A 306 11.02 -7.15 -31.99
C ASP A 306 9.70 -6.44 -32.38
N PRO A 307 9.76 -5.21 -32.97
CA PRO A 307 8.56 -4.48 -33.35
C PRO A 307 7.70 -5.15 -34.42
N ASP A 308 8.28 -6.07 -35.20
CA ASP A 308 7.55 -6.84 -36.23
C ASP A 308 6.70 -7.96 -35.61
N ARG A 309 6.96 -8.31 -34.33
CA ARG A 309 6.16 -9.27 -33.54
C ARG A 309 5.03 -8.54 -32.82
N LEU A 310 4.05 -8.07 -33.58
CA LEU A 310 2.98 -7.19 -33.08
C LEU A 310 2.20 -7.76 -31.88
N GLU A 311 2.03 -9.09 -31.80
CA GLU A 311 1.31 -9.75 -30.70
C GLU A 311 2.03 -9.63 -29.35
N GLU A 312 3.35 -9.48 -29.35
CA GLU A 312 4.16 -9.27 -28.14
C GLU A 312 4.44 -7.77 -27.92
N TYR A 313 4.78 -7.05 -29.00
CA TYR A 313 5.20 -5.65 -28.94
C TYR A 313 4.09 -4.69 -28.51
N LEU A 314 2.88 -4.79 -29.09
CA LEU A 314 1.79 -3.86 -28.76
C LEU A 314 1.31 -3.94 -27.31
N PRO A 315 1.11 -5.15 -26.71
CA PRO A 315 0.81 -5.25 -25.29
C PRO A 315 1.90 -4.66 -24.41
N ALA A 316 3.18 -4.91 -24.70
CA ALA A 316 4.31 -4.39 -23.95
C ALA A 316 4.38 -2.85 -24.01
N VAL A 317 4.23 -2.26 -25.21
CA VAL A 317 4.15 -0.79 -25.38
C VAL A 317 3.01 -0.22 -24.55
N SER A 318 1.83 -0.83 -24.62
CA SER A 318 0.65 -0.35 -23.88
C SER A 318 0.87 -0.43 -22.36
N ALA A 319 1.48 -1.51 -21.87
CA ALA A 319 1.82 -1.67 -20.46
C ALA A 319 2.84 -0.62 -20.01
N VAL A 320 3.95 -0.48 -20.71
CA VAL A 320 4.99 0.53 -20.43
C VAL A 320 4.40 1.94 -20.47
N GLN A 321 3.57 2.26 -21.47
CA GLN A 321 2.91 3.54 -21.55
C GLN A 321 2.03 3.82 -20.33
N LYS A 322 1.24 2.85 -19.89
CA LYS A 322 0.40 2.99 -18.70
C LYS A 322 1.22 3.27 -17.44
N LEU A 323 2.33 2.57 -17.28
CA LEU A 323 3.21 2.66 -16.11
C LEU A 323 4.00 3.96 -16.06
N LEU A 324 4.38 4.52 -17.22
CA LEU A 324 5.19 5.74 -17.31
C LEU A 324 4.37 7.01 -17.50
N SER A 325 3.09 6.92 -17.93
CA SER A 325 2.31 8.10 -18.28
C SER A 325 2.03 8.98 -17.05
N PRO A 326 2.32 10.30 -17.15
CA PRO A 326 1.88 11.27 -16.17
C PRO A 326 0.35 11.25 -16.01
N GLY A 327 -0.14 11.39 -14.77
CA GLY A 327 -1.58 11.42 -14.48
C GLY A 327 -2.30 10.06 -14.53
N ILE A 328 -1.58 8.97 -14.87
CA ILE A 328 -2.07 7.59 -14.75
C ILE A 328 -1.33 6.94 -13.56
N MET A 329 -0.21 6.26 -13.82
CA MET A 329 0.59 5.64 -12.75
C MET A 329 1.95 6.33 -12.59
N GLY A 330 2.52 6.86 -13.66
CA GLY A 330 3.90 7.31 -13.70
C GLY A 330 4.25 8.37 -12.63
N ASP A 331 3.41 9.37 -12.44
CA ASP A 331 3.63 10.45 -11.47
C ASP A 331 2.81 10.28 -10.19
N MET A 332 1.66 9.57 -10.25
CA MET A 332 0.82 9.35 -9.07
C MET A 332 1.49 8.40 -8.08
N PHE A 333 2.07 7.33 -8.60
CA PHE A 333 2.85 6.40 -7.80
C PHE A 333 4.24 6.96 -7.52
N LYS A 334 4.72 6.67 -6.33
CA LYS A 334 6.06 6.99 -5.85
C LYS A 334 6.75 5.70 -5.41
N VAL A 335 8.05 5.72 -5.53
CA VAL A 335 8.90 4.66 -5.01
C VAL A 335 9.83 5.27 -3.96
N MET A 336 9.81 4.69 -2.77
CA MET A 336 10.71 5.06 -1.67
C MET A 336 11.55 3.87 -1.28
N ALA A 337 12.84 4.10 -1.06
CA ALA A 337 13.75 3.10 -0.51
C ALA A 337 14.20 3.50 0.89
N LEU A 338 13.96 2.61 1.85
CA LEU A 338 14.50 2.67 3.20
C LEU A 338 15.53 1.55 3.35
N SER A 339 16.65 1.78 4.06
CA SER A 339 17.69 0.75 4.15
C SER A 339 18.39 0.72 5.49
N ARG A 340 19.08 -0.40 5.71
CA ARG A 340 20.03 -0.57 6.80
C ARG A 340 21.26 -1.33 6.29
N GLY A 341 22.44 -0.78 6.54
CA GLY A 341 23.70 -1.43 6.20
C GLY A 341 24.02 -1.53 4.71
N ILE A 342 23.33 -0.75 3.86
CA ILE A 342 23.62 -0.62 2.43
C ILE A 342 24.33 0.70 2.20
N ASN A 343 25.54 0.65 1.60
CA ASN A 343 26.32 1.83 1.26
C ASN A 343 26.27 2.16 -0.24
N GLU A 344 25.88 1.21 -1.07
CA GLU A 344 25.83 1.37 -2.52
C GLU A 344 24.53 2.05 -2.97
N PRO A 345 24.59 2.96 -3.94
CA PRO A 345 23.39 3.58 -4.49
C PRO A 345 22.49 2.55 -5.18
N LEU A 346 21.20 2.56 -4.87
CA LEU A 346 20.24 1.72 -5.54
C LEU A 346 19.95 2.25 -6.96
N VAL A 347 20.00 1.38 -7.97
CA VAL A 347 19.88 1.73 -9.39
C VAL A 347 18.62 2.52 -9.69
N GLY A 348 17.47 2.11 -9.14
CA GLY A 348 16.19 2.77 -9.35
C GLY A 348 16.13 4.24 -8.89
N PHE A 349 17.11 4.69 -8.10
CA PHE A 349 17.21 6.05 -7.55
C PHE A 349 18.44 6.82 -8.07
N SER A 350 19.10 6.34 -9.10
CA SER A 350 20.35 6.91 -9.64
C SER A 350 20.14 8.29 -10.27
N ARG A 351 18.96 8.61 -10.72
CA ARG A 351 18.60 9.91 -11.33
C ARG A 351 17.26 10.39 -10.81
N ARG A 352 17.08 11.72 -10.77
CA ARG A 352 15.84 12.40 -10.37
C ARG A 352 15.35 12.08 -8.96
N ASP A 353 16.29 11.74 -8.07
CA ASP A 353 15.98 11.54 -6.66
C ASP A 353 15.45 12.82 -6.03
N ARG A 354 14.30 12.70 -5.40
CA ARG A 354 13.51 13.80 -4.84
C ARG A 354 13.50 13.83 -3.31
N ARG A 355 14.43 13.14 -2.63
CA ARG A 355 14.49 13.14 -1.16
C ARG A 355 14.54 14.54 -0.53
N HIS A 356 15.00 15.54 -1.27
CA HIS A 356 15.08 16.93 -0.81
C HIS A 356 13.71 17.61 -0.59
N VAL A 357 12.61 17.00 -1.00
CA VAL A 357 11.24 17.53 -0.80
C VAL A 357 10.47 16.82 0.32
N LEU A 358 11.05 15.78 0.92
CA LEU A 358 10.46 15.02 2.03
C LEU A 358 10.52 15.78 3.36
#